data_5309a9aa6f12c3d9cf81596464b38eb9
#
_entry.id   5309a9aa6f12c3d9cf81596464b38eb9
#
_cell.length_a   1.000
_cell.length_b   1.000
_cell.length_c   1.000
_cell.angle_alpha   90.00
_cell.angle_beta   90.00
_cell.angle_gamma   90.00
#
_symmetry.space_group_name_H-M   'P 1'
#
loop_
_entity.id
_entity.type
_entity.pdbx_description
1 polymer ?
#
loop_
_entity_poly.entity_id
_entity_poly.type
_entity_poly.pdbx_seq_one_letter_code
_entity_poly.pdbx_strand_id
1 'polypeptide(L)'
;MSLQDRLTELRDQGLADIKSADVLKKVNQVKVDLLGKKGPITEVLRGMRDLSPEERPKVGAYANEVRDRIQAAIDERREELEQAAVNEQLAAEKLDVTLPGREVPQGQPHVITQIITELEDLFMGMGYQIVDGDEVEEDYYNFERLNLPKDHPARDMQDTFYITKDVLLRTQTSADQPRSLENHDFSKGPLKVLSPGRVYRRDTDDATHSHQFHQIEGLVVDKHITMADLK
;
A
#
# COMPACT_ATOMS: atom_id res chain seq x y z
N MET A 1 -67.94 -8.24 -13.58
CA MET A 1 -66.51 -8.07 -13.85
C MET A 1 -65.83 -9.36 -13.51
N SER A 2 -65.16 -9.97 -14.46
CA SER A 2 -64.42 -11.21 -14.17
C SER A 2 -63.21 -10.91 -13.27
N LEU A 3 -62.73 -11.90 -12.51
CA LEU A 3 -61.50 -11.73 -11.71
C LEU A 3 -60.28 -11.40 -12.59
N GLN A 4 -60.28 -11.85 -13.85
CA GLN A 4 -59.25 -11.52 -14.81
C GLN A 4 -59.29 -10.05 -15.23
N ASP A 5 -60.50 -9.48 -15.49
CA ASP A 5 -60.67 -8.08 -15.83
C ASP A 5 -60.13 -7.18 -14.70
N ARG A 6 -60.44 -7.55 -13.45
CA ARG A 6 -59.96 -6.83 -12.26
C ARG A 6 -58.42 -6.89 -12.11
N LEU A 7 -57.81 -8.04 -12.41
CA LEU A 7 -56.36 -8.17 -12.38
C LEU A 7 -55.68 -7.33 -13.48
N THR A 8 -56.30 -7.26 -14.65
CA THR A 8 -55.84 -6.44 -15.78
C THR A 8 -55.88 -4.94 -15.43
N GLU A 9 -56.98 -4.49 -14.83
CA GLU A 9 -57.13 -3.11 -14.38
C GLU A 9 -56.11 -2.73 -13.29
N LEU A 10 -55.93 -3.61 -12.30
CA LEU A 10 -54.92 -3.42 -11.24
C LEU A 10 -53.49 -3.37 -11.76
N ARG A 11 -53.18 -4.20 -12.79
CA ARG A 11 -51.90 -4.18 -13.47
C ARG A 11 -51.65 -2.83 -14.14
N ASP A 12 -52.61 -2.41 -14.97
CA ASP A 12 -52.46 -1.20 -15.78
C ASP A 12 -52.42 0.05 -14.93
N GLN A 13 -53.24 0.13 -13.87
CA GLN A 13 -53.16 1.19 -12.87
C GLN A 13 -51.82 1.17 -12.13
N GLY A 14 -51.41 -0.01 -11.66
CA GLY A 14 -50.14 -0.13 -10.95
C GLY A 14 -48.92 0.25 -11.78
N LEU A 15 -48.88 -0.13 -13.04
CA LEU A 15 -47.82 0.28 -13.95
C LEU A 15 -47.82 1.80 -14.23
N ALA A 16 -49.01 2.44 -14.32
CA ALA A 16 -49.11 3.88 -14.44
C ALA A 16 -48.64 4.60 -13.19
N ASP A 17 -49.01 4.12 -11.99
CA ASP A 17 -48.62 4.69 -10.72
C ASP A 17 -47.08 4.57 -10.52
N ILE A 18 -46.48 3.42 -10.85
CA ILE A 18 -45.04 3.21 -10.79
C ILE A 18 -44.31 4.16 -11.74
N LYS A 19 -44.80 4.32 -12.96
CA LYS A 19 -44.21 5.22 -13.96
C LYS A 19 -44.28 6.68 -13.56
N SER A 20 -45.35 7.09 -12.87
CA SER A 20 -45.54 8.48 -12.37
C SER A 20 -44.78 8.76 -11.07
N ALA A 21 -44.25 7.75 -10.39
CA ALA A 21 -43.51 7.93 -9.15
C ALA A 21 -42.17 8.63 -9.43
N ASP A 22 -41.98 9.80 -8.84
CA ASP A 22 -40.83 10.70 -8.98
C ASP A 22 -39.79 10.52 -7.86
N VAL A 23 -40.12 9.80 -6.80
CA VAL A 23 -39.24 9.54 -5.66
C VAL A 23 -39.36 8.09 -5.18
N LEU A 24 -38.26 7.53 -4.66
CA LEU A 24 -38.20 6.15 -4.14
C LEU A 24 -39.29 5.84 -3.10
N LYS A 25 -39.67 6.84 -2.28
CA LYS A 25 -40.74 6.68 -1.28
C LYS A 25 -42.08 6.37 -1.93
N LYS A 26 -42.41 7.01 -3.06
CA LYS A 26 -43.64 6.73 -3.80
C LYS A 26 -43.64 5.35 -4.42
N VAL A 27 -42.51 4.93 -5.02
CA VAL A 27 -42.35 3.56 -5.58
C VAL A 27 -42.57 2.51 -4.49
N ASN A 28 -41.97 2.71 -3.31
CA ASN A 28 -42.17 1.80 -2.17
C ASN A 28 -43.62 1.81 -1.65
N GLN A 29 -44.31 2.95 -1.68
CA GLN A 29 -45.69 3.02 -1.31
C GLN A 29 -46.57 2.21 -2.27
N VAL A 30 -46.39 2.37 -3.57
CA VAL A 30 -47.10 1.60 -4.60
C VAL A 30 -46.85 0.10 -4.41
N LYS A 31 -45.63 -0.30 -4.10
CA LYS A 31 -45.28 -1.70 -3.77
C LYS A 31 -46.13 -2.22 -2.59
N VAL A 32 -46.22 -1.46 -1.51
CA VAL A 32 -46.98 -1.86 -0.31
C VAL A 32 -48.45 -1.90 -0.61
N ASP A 33 -48.97 -0.93 -1.37
CA ASP A 33 -50.40 -0.79 -1.65
C ASP A 33 -50.86 -1.90 -2.60
N LEU A 34 -50.08 -2.32 -3.57
CA LEU A 34 -50.47 -3.35 -4.54
C LEU A 34 -50.07 -4.78 -4.15
N LEU A 35 -48.85 -4.97 -3.65
CA LEU A 35 -48.28 -6.29 -3.38
C LEU A 35 -48.24 -6.64 -1.89
N GLY A 36 -48.67 -5.73 -1.02
CA GLY A 36 -48.70 -5.93 0.42
C GLY A 36 -49.66 -7.06 0.85
N LYS A 37 -49.54 -7.49 2.12
CA LYS A 37 -50.41 -8.57 2.69
C LYS A 37 -51.89 -8.30 2.61
N LYS A 38 -52.30 -7.03 2.53
CA LYS A 38 -53.69 -6.56 2.40
C LYS A 38 -53.93 -5.90 1.02
N GLY A 39 -52.99 -6.02 0.10
CA GLY A 39 -53.12 -5.41 -1.23
C GLY A 39 -54.14 -6.12 -2.08
N PRO A 40 -54.71 -5.40 -3.09
CA PRO A 40 -55.80 -5.90 -3.94
C PRO A 40 -55.41 -7.14 -4.72
N ILE A 41 -54.17 -7.31 -5.14
CA ILE A 41 -53.69 -8.53 -5.82
C ILE A 41 -53.74 -9.73 -4.85
N THR A 42 -53.37 -9.53 -3.59
CA THR A 42 -53.42 -10.56 -2.56
C THR A 42 -54.89 -10.93 -2.22
N GLU A 43 -55.79 -9.97 -2.26
CA GLU A 43 -57.25 -10.20 -2.05
C GLU A 43 -57.82 -11.00 -3.20
N VAL A 44 -57.47 -10.70 -4.47
CA VAL A 44 -57.93 -11.50 -5.62
C VAL A 44 -57.40 -12.94 -5.53
N LEU A 45 -56.16 -13.13 -5.10
CA LEU A 45 -55.60 -14.49 -4.89
C LEU A 45 -56.36 -15.26 -3.77
N ARG A 46 -56.82 -14.58 -2.72
CA ARG A 46 -57.63 -15.20 -1.68
C ARG A 46 -59.05 -15.55 -2.16
N GLY A 47 -59.66 -14.70 -3.00
CA GLY A 47 -60.96 -14.91 -3.58
C GLY A 47 -61.03 -16.06 -4.60
N MET A 48 -59.88 -16.58 -5.06
CA MET A 48 -59.83 -17.76 -5.93
C MET A 48 -60.37 -19.04 -5.26
N ARG A 49 -60.60 -19.05 -3.96
CA ARG A 49 -61.17 -20.21 -3.26
C ARG A 49 -62.62 -20.51 -3.70
N ASP A 50 -63.31 -19.53 -4.24
CA ASP A 50 -64.70 -19.63 -4.67
C ASP A 50 -64.88 -19.98 -6.13
N LEU A 51 -63.76 -20.17 -6.88
CA LEU A 51 -63.76 -20.54 -8.31
C LEU A 51 -63.83 -22.06 -8.53
N SER A 52 -64.27 -22.45 -9.72
CA SER A 52 -64.28 -23.84 -10.16
C SER A 52 -62.84 -24.43 -10.23
N PRO A 53 -62.69 -25.76 -10.06
CA PRO A 53 -61.37 -26.42 -10.10
C PRO A 53 -60.62 -26.23 -11.42
N GLU A 54 -61.34 -25.97 -12.52
CA GLU A 54 -60.74 -25.76 -13.86
C GLU A 54 -60.25 -24.31 -14.11
N GLU A 55 -60.84 -23.32 -13.45
CA GLU A 55 -60.55 -21.90 -13.60
C GLU A 55 -59.47 -21.45 -12.64
N ARG A 56 -59.29 -22.07 -11.46
CA ARG A 56 -58.28 -21.77 -10.45
C ARG A 56 -56.86 -21.70 -11.00
N PRO A 57 -56.39 -22.71 -11.75
CA PRO A 57 -54.99 -22.68 -12.23
C PRO A 57 -54.75 -21.56 -13.23
N LYS A 58 -55.78 -21.23 -14.06
CA LYS A 58 -55.65 -20.15 -15.07
C LYS A 58 -55.60 -18.77 -14.43
N VAL A 59 -56.47 -18.49 -13.46
CA VAL A 59 -56.51 -17.21 -12.75
C VAL A 59 -55.27 -17.08 -11.83
N GLY A 60 -54.84 -18.19 -11.23
CA GLY A 60 -53.63 -18.20 -10.40
C GLY A 60 -52.35 -17.92 -11.20
N ALA A 61 -52.20 -18.52 -12.36
CA ALA A 61 -51.07 -18.25 -13.25
C ALA A 61 -51.05 -16.78 -13.69
N TYR A 62 -52.21 -16.24 -14.09
CA TYR A 62 -52.34 -14.85 -14.52
C TYR A 62 -52.06 -13.86 -13.35
N ALA A 63 -52.55 -14.15 -12.16
CA ALA A 63 -52.26 -13.30 -10.97
C ALA A 63 -50.79 -13.29 -10.62
N ASN A 64 -50.08 -14.42 -10.77
CA ASN A 64 -48.64 -14.46 -10.59
C ASN A 64 -47.90 -13.68 -11.69
N GLU A 65 -48.29 -13.80 -12.94
CA GLU A 65 -47.75 -13.03 -14.06
C GLU A 65 -47.91 -11.50 -13.81
N VAL A 66 -49.09 -11.07 -13.40
CA VAL A 66 -49.35 -9.65 -13.06
C VAL A 66 -48.47 -9.18 -11.90
N ARG A 67 -48.35 -10.01 -10.87
CA ARG A 67 -47.50 -9.70 -9.73
C ARG A 67 -46.04 -9.57 -10.15
N ASP A 68 -45.52 -10.50 -10.93
CA ASP A 68 -44.13 -10.52 -11.36
C ASP A 68 -43.84 -9.34 -12.30
N ARG A 69 -44.78 -8.96 -13.16
CA ARG A 69 -44.69 -7.80 -14.04
C ARG A 69 -44.69 -6.47 -13.26
N ILE A 70 -45.51 -6.35 -12.24
CA ILE A 70 -45.53 -5.19 -11.36
C ILE A 70 -44.21 -5.11 -10.55
N GLN A 71 -43.74 -6.25 -10.02
CA GLN A 71 -42.48 -6.29 -9.29
C GLN A 71 -41.29 -5.88 -10.17
N ALA A 72 -41.23 -6.39 -11.42
CA ALA A 72 -40.19 -6.01 -12.36
C ALA A 72 -40.20 -4.50 -12.66
N ALA A 73 -41.39 -3.91 -12.90
CA ALA A 73 -41.54 -2.48 -13.13
C ALA A 73 -41.13 -1.61 -11.88
N ILE A 74 -41.39 -2.11 -10.67
CA ILE A 74 -40.96 -1.48 -9.42
C ILE A 74 -39.44 -1.48 -9.35
N ASP A 75 -38.82 -2.62 -9.62
CA ASP A 75 -37.35 -2.76 -9.50
C ASP A 75 -36.64 -1.92 -10.58
N GLU A 76 -37.14 -1.89 -11.82
CA GLU A 76 -36.66 -1.02 -12.90
C GLU A 76 -36.79 0.47 -12.54
N ARG A 77 -37.96 0.91 -12.06
CA ARG A 77 -38.18 2.32 -11.69
C ARG A 77 -37.31 2.74 -10.52
N ARG A 78 -37.10 1.84 -9.58
CA ARG A 78 -36.21 2.07 -8.45
C ARG A 78 -34.78 2.28 -8.91
N GLU A 79 -34.28 1.43 -9.80
CA GLU A 79 -32.92 1.55 -10.35
C GLU A 79 -32.74 2.86 -11.13
N GLU A 80 -33.74 3.25 -11.96
CA GLU A 80 -33.74 4.55 -12.65
C GLU A 80 -33.60 5.73 -11.70
N LEU A 81 -34.40 5.74 -10.60
CA LEU A 81 -34.39 6.83 -9.63
C LEU A 81 -33.13 6.86 -8.79
N GLU A 82 -32.58 5.70 -8.42
CA GLU A 82 -31.28 5.57 -7.73
C GLU A 82 -30.15 6.09 -8.63
N GLN A 83 -30.14 5.70 -9.91
CA GLN A 83 -29.14 6.17 -10.86
C GLN A 83 -29.25 7.68 -11.15
N ALA A 84 -30.48 8.20 -11.24
CA ALA A 84 -30.71 9.63 -11.43
C ALA A 84 -30.19 10.43 -10.22
N ALA A 85 -30.41 9.97 -9.00
CA ALA A 85 -29.92 10.60 -7.78
C ALA A 85 -28.39 10.58 -7.71
N VAL A 86 -27.74 9.46 -8.09
CA VAL A 86 -26.27 9.37 -8.17
C VAL A 86 -25.72 10.35 -9.21
N ASN A 87 -26.35 10.43 -10.39
CA ASN A 87 -25.90 11.34 -11.44
C ASN A 87 -26.05 12.81 -11.03
N GLU A 88 -27.13 13.16 -10.33
CA GLU A 88 -27.34 14.50 -9.77
C GLU A 88 -26.27 14.85 -8.73
N GLN A 89 -25.95 13.92 -7.84
CA GLN A 89 -24.90 14.09 -6.84
C GLN A 89 -23.53 14.27 -7.51
N LEU A 90 -23.19 13.43 -8.49
CA LEU A 90 -21.94 13.53 -9.25
C LEU A 90 -21.82 14.85 -10.01
N ALA A 91 -22.93 15.36 -10.52
CA ALA A 91 -22.95 16.66 -11.18
C ALA A 91 -22.76 17.83 -10.21
N ALA A 92 -23.29 17.71 -8.98
CA ALA A 92 -23.14 18.71 -7.93
C ALA A 92 -21.72 18.69 -7.32
N GLU A 93 -21.08 17.52 -7.25
CA GLU A 93 -19.73 17.32 -6.71
C GLU A 93 -18.62 17.49 -7.77
N LYS A 94 -18.90 18.16 -8.88
CA LYS A 94 -17.93 18.36 -9.96
C LYS A 94 -16.71 19.12 -9.49
N LEU A 95 -15.58 18.40 -9.38
CA LEU A 95 -14.28 18.97 -9.07
C LEU A 95 -13.56 19.40 -10.35
N ASP A 96 -12.96 20.58 -10.31
CA ASP A 96 -12.07 21.04 -11.38
C ASP A 96 -10.69 20.37 -11.19
N VAL A 97 -10.48 19.28 -11.92
CA VAL A 97 -9.21 18.52 -11.90
C VAL A 97 -8.07 19.20 -12.66
N THR A 98 -8.33 20.34 -13.32
CA THR A 98 -7.29 21.12 -14.00
C THR A 98 -6.56 22.08 -13.07
N LEU A 99 -7.09 22.30 -11.85
CA LEU A 99 -6.39 23.08 -10.85
C LEU A 99 -5.09 22.37 -10.43
N PRO A 100 -3.96 23.10 -10.37
CA PRO A 100 -2.71 22.51 -9.92
C PRO A 100 -2.86 22.00 -8.47
N GLY A 101 -2.31 20.82 -8.21
CA GLY A 101 -2.22 20.28 -6.85
C GLY A 101 -1.35 21.17 -5.96
N ARG A 102 -1.42 20.94 -4.64
CA ARG A 102 -0.51 21.59 -3.71
C ARG A 102 0.91 21.14 -4.03
N GLU A 103 1.80 22.09 -4.28
CA GLU A 103 3.24 21.79 -4.39
C GLU A 103 3.74 21.21 -3.08
N VAL A 104 4.28 20.01 -3.16
CA VAL A 104 4.99 19.38 -2.03
C VAL A 104 6.45 19.76 -2.18
N PRO A 105 7.02 20.54 -1.24
CA PRO A 105 8.44 20.88 -1.30
C PRO A 105 9.27 19.60 -1.25
N GLN A 106 10.11 19.40 -2.26
CA GLN A 106 11.06 18.28 -2.28
C GLN A 106 12.23 18.64 -1.36
N GLY A 107 12.51 17.76 -0.40
CA GLY A 107 13.71 17.86 0.41
C GLY A 107 14.97 17.64 -0.45
N GLN A 108 16.09 18.15 0.02
CA GLN A 108 17.41 17.86 -0.55
C GLN A 108 18.18 16.94 0.41
N PRO A 109 18.92 15.93 -0.10
CA PRO A 109 19.81 15.16 0.74
C PRO A 109 20.85 16.04 1.41
N HIS A 110 21.26 15.67 2.62
CA HIS A 110 22.36 16.35 3.30
C HIS A 110 23.63 16.31 2.45
N VAL A 111 24.48 17.34 2.52
CA VAL A 111 25.70 17.45 1.69
C VAL A 111 26.61 16.23 1.83
N ILE A 112 26.78 15.69 3.04
CA ILE A 112 27.56 14.45 3.26
C ILE A 112 26.93 13.27 2.53
N THR A 113 25.61 13.13 2.57
CA THR A 113 24.90 12.07 1.84
C THR A 113 25.11 12.18 0.33
N GLN A 114 25.09 13.40 -0.21
CA GLN A 114 25.36 13.64 -1.64
C GLN A 114 26.76 13.17 -2.01
N ILE A 115 27.79 13.55 -1.21
CA ILE A 115 29.19 13.16 -1.42
C ILE A 115 29.35 11.63 -1.33
N ILE A 116 28.74 11.00 -0.32
CA ILE A 116 28.81 9.53 -0.17
C ILE A 116 28.19 8.86 -1.42
N THR A 117 27.00 9.26 -1.82
CA THR A 117 26.33 8.69 -3.01
C THR A 117 27.16 8.89 -4.28
N GLU A 118 27.78 10.08 -4.47
CA GLU A 118 28.63 10.34 -5.64
C GLU A 118 29.87 9.42 -5.65
N LEU A 119 30.49 9.18 -4.48
CA LEU A 119 31.62 8.26 -4.36
C LEU A 119 31.19 6.80 -4.53
N GLU A 120 30.07 6.39 -3.98
CA GLU A 120 29.49 5.05 -4.20
C GLU A 120 29.25 4.78 -5.68
N ASP A 121 28.62 5.70 -6.40
CA ASP A 121 28.36 5.60 -7.84
C ASP A 121 29.67 5.47 -8.64
N LEU A 122 30.68 6.28 -8.28
CA LEU A 122 32.00 6.23 -8.91
C LEU A 122 32.64 4.85 -8.74
N PHE A 123 32.71 4.34 -7.51
CA PHE A 123 33.37 3.08 -7.20
C PHE A 123 32.57 1.86 -7.70
N MET A 124 31.24 1.92 -7.69
CA MET A 124 30.42 0.90 -8.35
C MET A 124 30.70 0.83 -9.83
N GLY A 125 30.91 1.98 -10.49
CA GLY A 125 31.36 2.04 -11.88
C GLY A 125 32.72 1.38 -12.12
N MET A 126 33.58 1.29 -11.09
CA MET A 126 34.89 0.60 -11.11
C MET A 126 34.78 -0.89 -10.68
N GLY A 127 33.57 -1.37 -10.41
CA GLY A 127 33.30 -2.76 -10.03
C GLY A 127 33.44 -3.07 -8.55
N TYR A 128 33.35 -2.05 -7.67
CA TYR A 128 33.29 -2.25 -6.23
C TYR A 128 31.87 -2.59 -5.78
N GLN A 129 31.77 -3.38 -4.74
CA GLN A 129 30.53 -3.65 -4.00
C GLN A 129 30.48 -2.75 -2.78
N ILE A 130 29.35 -2.12 -2.54
CA ILE A 130 29.13 -1.33 -1.32
C ILE A 130 28.78 -2.28 -0.19
N VAL A 131 29.49 -2.12 0.93
CA VAL A 131 29.26 -2.88 2.17
C VAL A 131 28.82 -1.90 3.23
N ASP A 132 27.62 -2.09 3.76
CA ASP A 132 27.07 -1.33 4.88
C ASP A 132 27.18 -2.17 6.15
N GLY A 133 28.11 -1.83 7.01
CA GLY A 133 28.38 -2.53 8.26
C GLY A 133 27.69 -1.91 9.46
N ASP A 134 27.59 -2.69 10.52
CA ASP A 134 26.95 -2.24 11.77
C ASP A 134 27.75 -1.12 12.48
N GLU A 135 27.05 -0.10 12.97
CA GLU A 135 27.67 0.96 13.80
C GLU A 135 28.03 0.47 15.22
N VAL A 136 27.24 -0.49 15.73
CA VAL A 136 27.52 -1.19 16.98
C VAL A 136 28.26 -2.47 16.64
N GLU A 137 29.56 -2.52 16.97
CA GLU A 137 30.45 -3.57 16.50
C GLU A 137 31.07 -4.34 17.66
N GLU A 138 31.50 -5.55 17.37
CA GLU A 138 32.28 -6.36 18.31
C GLU A 138 33.75 -5.88 18.32
N ASP A 139 34.35 -5.82 19.50
CA ASP A 139 35.78 -5.54 19.70
C ASP A 139 36.67 -6.43 18.83
N TYR A 140 36.24 -7.68 18.61
CA TYR A 140 36.90 -8.64 17.77
C TYR A 140 37.09 -8.14 16.32
N TYR A 141 36.03 -7.65 15.68
CA TYR A 141 36.10 -7.16 14.30
C TYR A 141 36.69 -5.75 14.21
N ASN A 142 36.38 -4.89 15.19
CA ASN A 142 36.89 -3.53 15.19
C ASN A 142 38.40 -3.44 15.45
N PHE A 143 38.98 -4.42 16.15
CA PHE A 143 40.38 -4.42 16.54
C PHE A 143 41.12 -5.71 16.29
N GLU A 144 40.73 -6.86 16.90
CA GLU A 144 41.55 -8.09 16.89
C GLU A 144 41.76 -8.64 15.48
N ARG A 145 40.73 -8.62 14.63
CA ARG A 145 40.81 -9.07 13.24
C ARG A 145 41.61 -8.13 12.36
N LEU A 146 41.85 -6.92 12.79
CA LEU A 146 42.73 -5.94 12.16
C LEU A 146 44.17 -5.98 12.71
N ASN A 147 44.51 -7.05 13.42
CA ASN A 147 45.82 -7.26 14.05
C ASN A 147 46.14 -6.25 15.15
N LEU A 148 45.12 -5.79 15.87
CA LEU A 148 45.24 -4.94 17.06
C LEU A 148 44.74 -5.73 18.29
N PRO A 149 45.57 -6.63 18.87
CA PRO A 149 45.22 -7.40 20.05
C PRO A 149 45.02 -6.52 21.28
N LYS A 150 44.49 -7.06 22.39
CA LYS A 150 44.07 -6.30 23.58
C LYS A 150 45.22 -5.55 24.26
N ASP A 151 46.43 -5.99 24.08
CA ASP A 151 47.65 -5.42 24.63
C ASP A 151 48.45 -4.54 23.64
N HIS A 152 47.85 -4.27 22.46
CA HIS A 152 48.54 -3.47 21.44
C HIS A 152 48.55 -1.98 21.79
N PRO A 153 49.73 -1.28 21.80
CA PRO A 153 49.82 0.11 22.21
C PRO A 153 48.93 1.09 21.41
N ALA A 154 48.71 0.81 20.13
CA ALA A 154 47.84 1.68 19.28
C ALA A 154 46.37 1.66 19.74
N ARG A 155 45.97 0.67 20.52
CA ARG A 155 44.61 0.54 21.04
C ARG A 155 44.36 1.51 22.20
N ASP A 156 45.34 1.79 22.99
CA ASP A 156 45.26 2.74 24.10
C ASP A 156 45.14 4.20 23.59
N MET A 157 45.58 4.46 22.37
CA MET A 157 45.50 5.77 21.74
C MET A 157 44.14 6.04 21.07
N GLN A 158 43.26 5.04 21.01
CA GLN A 158 41.95 5.21 20.43
C GLN A 158 40.89 5.40 21.52
N ASP A 159 40.40 6.62 21.64
CA ASP A 159 39.27 6.93 22.50
C ASP A 159 38.00 6.27 21.96
N THR A 160 37.64 5.11 22.54
CA THR A 160 36.55 4.26 22.06
C THR A 160 35.35 4.34 22.97
N PHE A 161 34.16 4.42 22.40
CA PHE A 161 32.91 4.28 23.14
C PHE A 161 32.53 2.80 23.28
N TYR A 162 32.85 2.22 24.43
CA TYR A 162 32.41 0.87 24.78
C TYR A 162 31.00 0.87 25.36
N ILE A 163 30.14 -0.01 24.85
CA ILE A 163 28.79 -0.28 25.36
C ILE A 163 28.87 -1.37 26.42
N THR A 164 29.62 -2.43 26.11
CA THR A 164 29.97 -3.51 27.04
C THR A 164 31.47 -3.77 26.98
N LYS A 165 31.95 -4.80 27.66
CA LYS A 165 33.35 -5.20 27.62
C LYS A 165 33.87 -5.53 26.20
N ASP A 166 33.00 -6.11 25.37
CA ASP A 166 33.38 -6.64 24.06
C ASP A 166 32.52 -6.05 22.90
N VAL A 167 31.68 -5.05 23.20
CA VAL A 167 30.81 -4.34 22.21
C VAL A 167 31.04 -2.84 22.33
N LEU A 168 31.19 -2.19 21.19
CA LEU A 168 31.56 -0.78 21.09
C LEU A 168 30.84 -0.09 19.91
N LEU A 169 30.91 1.24 19.87
CA LEU A 169 30.64 1.99 18.65
C LEU A 169 31.89 1.95 17.76
N ARG A 170 31.75 1.54 16.51
CA ARG A 170 32.89 1.36 15.59
C ARG A 170 33.72 2.65 15.48
N THR A 171 35.02 2.52 15.62
CA THR A 171 35.98 3.63 15.53
C THR A 171 36.42 3.90 14.08
N GLN A 172 36.11 2.98 13.19
CA GLN A 172 36.47 2.98 11.77
C GLN A 172 35.56 2.04 11.00
N THR A 173 35.43 2.22 9.69
CA THR A 173 34.67 1.31 8.81
C THR A 173 35.48 0.06 8.43
N SER A 174 36.74 -0.03 8.84
CA SER A 174 37.64 -1.17 8.58
C SER A 174 37.13 -2.50 9.14
N ALA A 175 36.19 -2.50 10.11
CA ALA A 175 35.58 -3.73 10.63
C ALA A 175 34.86 -4.54 9.52
N ASP A 176 34.42 -3.89 8.46
CA ASP A 176 33.79 -4.54 7.32
C ASP A 176 34.75 -5.31 6.43
N GLN A 177 36.05 -4.96 6.46
CA GLN A 177 37.07 -5.62 5.64
C GLN A 177 37.27 -7.09 6.01
N PRO A 178 37.52 -7.49 7.29
CA PRO A 178 37.64 -8.89 7.64
C PRO A 178 36.36 -9.69 7.42
N ARG A 179 35.18 -9.10 7.65
CA ARG A 179 33.89 -9.73 7.35
C ARG A 179 33.76 -10.01 5.85
N SER A 180 34.16 -9.07 5.00
CA SER A 180 34.13 -9.22 3.56
C SER A 180 35.10 -10.31 3.09
N LEU A 181 36.32 -10.34 3.67
CA LEU A 181 37.32 -11.36 3.37
C LEU A 181 36.88 -12.77 3.78
N GLU A 182 36.23 -12.93 4.93
CA GLU A 182 35.74 -14.20 5.42
C GLU A 182 34.59 -14.78 4.56
N ASN A 183 33.77 -13.91 3.99
CA ASN A 183 32.61 -14.30 3.22
C ASN A 183 32.86 -14.38 1.71
N HIS A 184 34.03 -13.94 1.23
CA HIS A 184 34.34 -13.89 -0.20
C HIS A 184 34.92 -15.22 -0.72
N ASP A 185 34.39 -15.67 -1.85
CA ASP A 185 34.90 -16.82 -2.60
C ASP A 185 35.87 -16.35 -3.71
N PHE A 186 37.17 -16.38 -3.43
CA PHE A 186 38.22 -16.00 -4.36
C PHE A 186 38.28 -16.84 -5.63
N SER A 187 37.58 -17.97 -5.72
CA SER A 187 37.47 -18.72 -6.98
C SER A 187 36.58 -18.02 -8.00
N LYS A 188 35.73 -17.11 -7.57
CA LYS A 188 34.81 -16.35 -8.41
C LYS A 188 35.35 -15.01 -8.89
N GLY A 189 36.52 -14.61 -8.41
CA GLY A 189 37.15 -13.37 -8.81
C GLY A 189 37.74 -12.55 -7.69
N PRO A 190 38.19 -11.32 -7.96
CA PRO A 190 38.75 -10.42 -6.96
C PRO A 190 37.70 -9.93 -5.97
N LEU A 191 38.14 -9.59 -4.77
CA LEU A 191 37.34 -8.83 -3.82
C LEU A 191 37.61 -7.35 -4.04
N LYS A 192 36.55 -6.57 -4.31
CA LYS A 192 36.57 -5.11 -4.35
C LYS A 192 35.39 -4.60 -3.54
N VAL A 193 35.65 -4.00 -2.39
CA VAL A 193 34.60 -3.48 -1.52
C VAL A 193 34.86 -2.03 -1.14
N LEU A 194 33.81 -1.27 -0.99
CA LEU A 194 33.78 0.08 -0.45
C LEU A 194 32.87 0.11 0.76
N SER A 195 33.37 0.61 1.87
CA SER A 195 32.69 0.67 3.15
C SER A 195 32.50 2.13 3.60
N PRO A 196 31.42 2.79 3.19
CA PRO A 196 31.06 4.11 3.70
C PRO A 196 30.35 3.98 5.04
N GLY A 197 30.51 4.96 5.93
CA GLY A 197 29.70 4.94 7.15
C GLY A 197 30.13 5.94 8.20
N ARG A 198 29.30 6.06 9.24
CA ARG A 198 29.59 6.83 10.43
C ARG A 198 30.50 6.04 11.35
N VAL A 199 31.41 6.75 11.97
CA VAL A 199 32.37 6.22 12.95
C VAL A 199 32.41 7.15 14.15
N TYR A 200 32.87 6.60 15.28
CA TYR A 200 32.77 7.26 16.58
C TYR A 200 34.08 7.17 17.32
N ARG A 201 34.51 8.31 17.86
CA ARG A 201 35.68 8.40 18.76
C ARG A 201 35.35 9.30 19.92
N ARG A 202 35.83 8.93 21.09
CA ARG A 202 35.60 9.71 22.35
C ARG A 202 36.50 10.93 22.44
N ASP A 203 36.70 11.59 21.31
CA ASP A 203 37.41 12.87 21.27
C ASP A 203 36.56 14.00 21.84
N THR A 204 37.22 15.03 22.36
CA THR A 204 36.55 16.28 22.74
C THR A 204 36.25 17.07 21.48
N ASP A 205 34.99 17.48 21.30
CA ASP A 205 34.60 18.31 20.17
C ASP A 205 35.30 19.67 20.18
N ASP A 206 35.98 19.99 19.08
CA ASP A 206 36.59 21.27 18.81
C ASP A 206 36.40 21.69 17.34
N ALA A 207 37.14 22.70 16.88
CA ALA A 207 37.05 23.20 15.52
C ALA A 207 37.50 22.18 14.46
N THR A 208 38.22 21.13 14.83
CA THR A 208 38.82 20.12 13.93
C THR A 208 38.50 18.70 14.26
N HIS A 209 37.94 18.41 15.43
CA HIS A 209 37.56 17.09 15.91
C HIS A 209 36.08 17.03 16.24
N SER A 210 35.45 15.92 15.87
CA SER A 210 34.10 15.58 16.27
C SER A 210 34.06 14.13 16.76
N HIS A 211 33.29 13.89 17.79
CA HIS A 211 33.08 12.54 18.32
C HIS A 211 32.37 11.62 17.34
N GLN A 212 31.72 12.16 16.30
CA GLN A 212 31.08 11.44 15.21
C GLN A 212 31.52 12.06 13.89
N PHE A 213 32.00 11.21 12.96
CA PHE A 213 32.36 11.65 11.62
C PHE A 213 32.09 10.52 10.61
N HIS A 214 32.34 10.78 9.33
CA HIS A 214 32.15 9.80 8.28
C HIS A 214 33.48 9.36 7.70
N GLN A 215 33.60 8.08 7.40
CA GLN A 215 34.70 7.49 6.66
C GLN A 215 34.17 6.74 5.45
N ILE A 216 35.02 6.66 4.44
CA ILE A 216 34.82 5.77 3.29
C ILE A 216 36.14 5.03 3.09
N GLU A 217 36.11 3.71 3.21
CA GLU A 217 37.26 2.85 3.03
C GLU A 217 37.07 1.91 1.88
N GLY A 218 38.12 1.77 1.04
CA GLY A 218 38.14 0.82 -0.06
C GLY A 218 39.13 -0.30 0.18
N LEU A 219 38.73 -1.53 -0.13
CA LEU A 219 39.61 -2.71 -0.09
C LEU A 219 39.57 -3.41 -1.45
N VAL A 220 40.75 -3.69 -2.00
CA VAL A 220 40.92 -4.55 -3.16
C VAL A 220 41.86 -5.68 -2.83
N VAL A 221 41.43 -6.90 -3.11
CA VAL A 221 42.27 -8.10 -3.00
C VAL A 221 42.20 -8.87 -4.31
N ASP A 222 43.31 -8.89 -5.00
CA ASP A 222 43.48 -9.63 -6.27
C ASP A 222 44.94 -10.01 -6.46
N LYS A 223 45.23 -10.80 -7.52
CA LYS A 223 46.59 -11.10 -7.96
C LYS A 223 47.22 -9.87 -8.59
N HIS A 224 48.49 -9.64 -8.25
CA HIS A 224 49.33 -8.57 -8.85
C HIS A 224 48.88 -7.12 -8.57
N ILE A 225 48.11 -6.89 -7.54
CA ILE A 225 47.76 -5.51 -7.08
C ILE A 225 49.04 -4.80 -6.64
N THR A 226 49.24 -3.59 -7.10
CA THR A 226 50.41 -2.76 -6.84
C THR A 226 49.99 -1.34 -6.36
N MET A 227 50.98 -0.56 -5.89
CA MET A 227 50.78 0.86 -5.57
C MET A 227 50.36 1.72 -6.76
N ALA A 228 50.57 1.23 -8.00
CA ALA A 228 50.08 1.94 -9.19
C ALA A 228 48.57 1.80 -9.36
N ASP A 229 47.97 0.71 -8.85
CA ASP A 229 46.52 0.48 -8.88
C ASP A 229 45.81 1.32 -7.84
N LEU A 230 46.51 1.79 -6.80
CA LEU A 230 45.95 2.68 -5.78
C LEU A 230 45.92 4.15 -6.22
N LYS A 231 46.82 4.58 -7.14
CA LYS A 231 46.89 5.95 -7.64
C LYS A 231 46.03 6.18 -8.86
#